data_dad9cb0c8390e9002d2a5e0794c7656b
#
_entry.id   dad9cb0c8390e9002d2a5e0794c7656b
#
_cell.length_a   1.000
_cell.length_b   1.000
_cell.length_c   1.000
_cell.angle_alpha   90.00
_cell.angle_beta   90.00
_cell.angle_gamma   90.00
#
_symmetry.space_group_name_H-M   'P 1'
#
loop_
_entity.id
_entity.type
_entity.pdbx_description
1 polymer ?
#
loop_
_entity_poly.entity_id
_entity_poly.type
_entity_poly.pdbx_seq_one_letter_code
_entity_poly.pdbx_strand_id
1 'polypeptide(L)'
;MTSPNMIRWLYAMIVALLVGNEVQARTPWSGSHCWTPWFDRDNPSGTGDYETLKNLYKENPNKICKAPIDIEVQTTSGLSMDSTGDVVAVADTTSGFICRNSDQNTGMCSDYRVRFRCPYDYCQRKG
;
A
#
# COMPACT_ATOMS: atom_id res chain seq x y z
N MET A 1 -21.89 -53.95 19.15
CA MET A 1 -21.20 -54.01 17.88
C MET A 1 -20.71 -52.63 17.48
N THR A 2 -19.44 -52.44 17.50
CA THR A 2 -18.88 -51.16 17.08
C THR A 2 -19.05 -51.04 15.58
N SER A 3 -19.87 -50.17 15.19
CA SER A 3 -20.11 -50.02 13.77
C SER A 3 -18.85 -49.45 13.11
N PRO A 4 -18.56 -49.90 11.90
CA PRO A 4 -17.48 -49.31 11.13
C PRO A 4 -17.65 -47.79 10.93
N ASN A 5 -18.82 -47.29 11.19
CA ASN A 5 -19.11 -45.87 11.03
C ASN A 5 -18.40 -45.00 12.07
N MET A 6 -18.22 -45.52 13.30
CA MET A 6 -17.52 -44.77 14.35
C MET A 6 -16.05 -44.54 13.99
N ILE A 7 -15.40 -45.55 13.43
CA ILE A 7 -14.02 -45.45 12.99
C ILE A 7 -13.87 -44.45 11.86
N ARG A 8 -14.82 -44.45 10.96
CA ARG A 8 -14.81 -43.52 9.84
C ARG A 8 -14.96 -42.07 10.31
N TRP A 9 -15.77 -41.84 11.31
CA TRP A 9 -15.94 -40.52 11.87
C TRP A 9 -14.67 -39.98 12.50
N LEU A 10 -14.01 -40.79 13.28
CA LEU A 10 -12.74 -40.39 13.91
C LEU A 10 -11.68 -40.06 12.87
N TYR A 11 -11.60 -40.86 11.83
CA TYR A 11 -10.64 -40.66 10.77
C TYR A 11 -10.91 -39.34 10.03
N ALA A 12 -12.14 -39.06 9.73
CA ALA A 12 -12.52 -37.84 9.05
C ALA A 12 -12.16 -36.61 9.87
N MET A 13 -12.35 -36.64 11.18
CA MET A 13 -12.01 -35.52 12.06
C MET A 13 -10.51 -35.27 12.09
N ILE A 14 -9.70 -36.29 12.13
CA ILE A 14 -8.24 -36.16 12.14
C ILE A 14 -7.76 -35.52 10.84
N VAL A 15 -8.27 -35.97 9.72
CA VAL A 15 -7.90 -35.40 8.43
C VAL A 15 -8.27 -33.93 8.33
N ALA A 16 -9.45 -33.56 8.81
CA ALA A 16 -9.89 -32.17 8.79
C ALA A 16 -8.98 -31.27 9.63
N LEU A 17 -8.55 -31.75 10.79
CA LEU A 17 -7.65 -30.98 11.65
C LEU A 17 -6.28 -30.77 10.99
N LEU A 18 -5.75 -31.79 10.35
CA LEU A 18 -4.45 -31.70 9.68
C LEU A 18 -4.50 -30.71 8.52
N VAL A 19 -5.54 -30.75 7.72
CA VAL A 19 -5.71 -29.83 6.60
C VAL A 19 -5.87 -28.40 7.10
N GLY A 20 -6.64 -28.20 8.15
CA GLY A 20 -6.82 -26.89 8.73
C GLY A 20 -5.52 -26.28 9.24
N ASN A 21 -4.71 -27.09 9.90
CA ASN A 21 -3.42 -26.62 10.41
C ASN A 21 -2.46 -26.24 9.29
N GLU A 22 -2.43 -27.00 8.23
CA GLU A 22 -1.57 -26.70 7.10
C GLU A 22 -1.95 -25.40 6.42
N VAL A 23 -3.23 -25.15 6.25
CA VAL A 23 -3.72 -23.91 5.61
C VAL A 23 -3.36 -22.71 6.46
N GLN A 24 -3.51 -22.79 7.77
CA GLN A 24 -3.22 -21.67 8.67
C GLN A 24 -1.74 -21.38 8.78
N ALA A 25 -0.89 -22.38 8.63
CA ALA A 25 0.55 -22.20 8.77
C ALA A 25 1.20 -21.59 7.55
N ARG A 26 0.41 -21.31 6.54
CA ARG A 26 1.07 -21.06 5.30
C ARG A 26 0.53 -20.06 4.40
N THR A 27 0.33 -18.86 4.78
CA THR A 27 0.19 -17.72 3.88
C THR A 27 1.42 -16.84 4.04
N PRO A 28 2.55 -17.23 3.43
CA PRO A 28 3.78 -16.46 3.58
C PRO A 28 3.69 -15.05 2.99
N TRP A 29 2.66 -14.78 2.24
CA TRP A 29 2.42 -13.46 1.64
C TRP A 29 1.71 -12.51 2.58
N SER A 30 1.03 -13.04 3.56
CA SER A 30 0.25 -12.25 4.50
C SER A 30 1.19 -11.44 5.39
N GLY A 31 1.08 -10.12 5.34
CA GLY A 31 1.90 -9.24 6.13
C GLY A 31 3.31 -9.03 5.61
N SER A 32 3.63 -9.57 4.44
CA SER A 32 4.97 -9.48 3.87
C SER A 32 5.21 -8.20 3.08
N HIS A 33 4.16 -7.49 2.75
CA HIS A 33 4.23 -6.19 2.10
C HIS A 33 4.69 -5.13 3.10
N CYS A 34 5.37 -4.12 2.60
CA CYS A 34 5.84 -3.03 3.46
C CYS A 34 5.59 -1.68 2.82
N TRP A 35 5.47 -0.68 3.67
CA TRP A 35 5.34 0.69 3.23
C TRP A 35 6.70 1.36 3.20
N THR A 36 6.91 2.22 2.20
CA THR A 36 8.06 3.12 2.19
C THR A 36 7.90 4.17 3.30
N PRO A 37 8.93 4.93 3.60
CA PRO A 37 8.75 6.17 4.35
C PRO A 37 7.81 7.11 3.61
N TRP A 38 7.34 8.13 4.30
CA TRP A 38 6.60 9.22 3.68
C TRP A 38 7.56 10.12 2.89
N PHE A 39 7.11 10.55 1.73
CA PHE A 39 7.85 11.48 0.88
C PHE A 39 7.06 12.77 0.73
N ASP A 40 7.75 13.88 0.87
CA ASP A 40 7.21 15.22 0.70
C ASP A 40 8.29 16.03 -0.02
N ARG A 41 8.36 15.87 -1.35
CA ARG A 41 9.40 16.51 -2.15
C ARG A 41 9.05 17.91 -2.58
N ASP A 42 7.78 18.23 -2.61
CA ASP A 42 7.28 19.48 -3.16
C ASP A 42 6.26 20.09 -2.21
N ASN A 43 5.87 21.32 -2.50
CA ASN A 43 4.81 22.02 -1.78
C ASN A 43 3.89 22.65 -2.83
N PRO A 44 2.71 23.17 -2.45
CA PRO A 44 1.76 23.69 -3.43
C PRO A 44 2.13 25.04 -4.05
N SER A 45 3.37 25.48 -3.92
CA SER A 45 3.85 26.69 -4.58
C SER A 45 3.93 26.47 -6.09
N GLY A 46 4.00 27.56 -6.85
CA GLY A 46 4.04 27.48 -8.29
C GLY A 46 2.71 26.98 -8.86
N THR A 47 2.74 25.88 -9.61
CA THR A 47 1.55 25.35 -10.31
C THR A 47 0.82 24.27 -9.53
N GLY A 48 1.36 23.79 -8.43
CA GLY A 48 0.72 22.78 -7.62
C GLY A 48 1.67 21.97 -6.78
N ASP A 49 1.16 20.87 -6.25
CA ASP A 49 1.93 19.92 -5.42
C ASP A 49 2.18 18.65 -6.23
N TYR A 50 3.46 18.34 -6.47
CA TYR A 50 3.87 17.28 -7.38
C TYR A 50 4.76 16.26 -6.67
N GLU A 51 4.18 15.13 -6.32
CA GLU A 51 4.88 14.00 -5.71
C GLU A 51 4.94 12.84 -6.71
N THR A 52 5.55 13.10 -7.89
CA THR A 52 5.58 12.10 -8.97
C THR A 52 6.62 11.02 -8.69
N LEU A 53 6.29 9.78 -9.05
CA LEU A 53 7.21 8.66 -8.88
C LEU A 53 8.51 8.87 -9.64
N LYS A 54 8.45 9.44 -10.84
CA LYS A 54 9.65 9.73 -11.62
C LYS A 54 10.65 10.58 -10.82
N ASN A 55 10.15 11.64 -10.19
CA ASN A 55 11.00 12.52 -9.38
C ASN A 55 11.43 11.86 -8.08
N LEU A 56 10.52 11.11 -7.44
CA LEU A 56 10.82 10.43 -6.19
C LEU A 56 11.89 9.36 -6.36
N TYR A 57 11.86 8.61 -7.46
CA TYR A 57 12.93 7.64 -7.76
C TYR A 57 14.28 8.33 -7.93
N LYS A 58 14.28 9.45 -8.62
CA LYS A 58 15.51 10.21 -8.88
C LYS A 58 16.10 10.78 -7.60
N GLU A 59 15.25 11.32 -6.74
CA GLU A 59 15.66 12.00 -5.51
C GLU A 59 15.93 11.03 -4.36
N ASN A 60 15.31 9.85 -4.40
CA ASN A 60 15.40 8.86 -3.33
C ASN A 60 15.79 7.49 -3.89
N PRO A 61 17.02 7.34 -4.41
CA PRO A 61 17.43 6.08 -5.00
C PRO A 61 17.35 4.94 -3.99
N ASN A 62 16.83 3.80 -4.43
CA ASN A 62 16.69 2.58 -3.63
C ASN A 62 15.73 2.69 -2.44
N LYS A 63 14.93 3.74 -2.37
CA LYS A 63 13.95 3.91 -1.28
C LYS A 63 12.54 3.50 -1.67
N ILE A 64 12.31 3.25 -2.95
CA ILE A 64 11.00 2.86 -3.47
C ILE A 64 11.17 1.66 -4.39
N CYS A 65 10.26 0.69 -4.30
CA CYS A 65 10.27 -0.47 -5.19
C CYS A 65 9.89 -0.08 -6.62
N LYS A 66 10.30 -0.89 -7.59
CA LYS A 66 10.05 -0.61 -9.00
C LYS A 66 8.59 -0.64 -9.38
N ALA A 67 7.81 -1.49 -8.72
CA ALA A 67 6.40 -1.68 -9.03
C ALA A 67 5.55 -1.66 -7.74
N PRO A 68 5.28 -0.48 -7.19
CA PRO A 68 4.44 -0.39 -6.00
C PRO A 68 3.06 -0.96 -6.26
N ILE A 69 2.46 -1.53 -5.23
CA ILE A 69 1.14 -2.15 -5.31
C ILE A 69 0.04 -1.28 -4.72
N ASP A 70 0.41 -0.23 -3.99
CA ASP A 70 -0.56 0.70 -3.43
C ASP A 70 0.12 2.05 -3.16
N ILE A 71 -0.70 3.09 -3.07
CA ILE A 71 -0.26 4.44 -2.74
C ILE A 71 -1.16 4.99 -1.64
N GLU A 72 -0.58 5.70 -0.71
CA GLU A 72 -1.32 6.43 0.31
C GLU A 72 -0.90 7.88 0.27
N VAL A 73 -1.90 8.77 0.26
CA VAL A 73 -1.70 10.21 0.17
C VAL A 73 -2.42 10.89 1.32
N GLN A 74 -1.73 11.73 2.03
CA GLN A 74 -2.35 12.57 3.05
C GLN A 74 -1.66 13.93 3.09
N THR A 75 -2.31 14.91 3.69
CA THR A 75 -1.67 16.20 3.92
C THR A 75 -0.49 16.03 4.88
N THR A 76 0.43 16.98 4.86
CA THR A 76 1.54 16.99 5.82
C THR A 76 1.05 17.09 7.26
N SER A 77 -0.18 17.56 7.47
CA SER A 77 -0.81 17.60 8.80
C SER A 77 -1.54 16.29 9.16
N GLY A 78 -1.58 15.31 8.26
CA GLY A 78 -2.13 14.01 8.54
C GLY A 78 -3.56 13.76 8.11
N LEU A 79 -4.19 14.68 7.38
CA LEU A 79 -5.54 14.50 6.84
C LEU A 79 -5.49 13.65 5.58
N SER A 80 -6.44 12.75 5.41
CA SER A 80 -6.54 11.97 4.19
C SER A 80 -6.84 12.89 2.99
N MET A 81 -6.35 12.49 1.82
CA MET A 81 -6.59 13.21 0.57
C MET A 81 -8.07 13.49 0.35
N ASP A 82 -8.92 12.50 0.61
CA ASP A 82 -10.36 12.61 0.38
C ASP A 82 -11.05 13.61 1.31
N SER A 83 -10.41 13.97 2.41
CA SER A 83 -10.97 14.90 3.40
C SER A 83 -10.71 16.36 3.06
N THR A 84 -9.82 16.65 2.13
CA THR A 84 -9.38 18.02 1.85
C THR A 84 -10.36 18.80 0.97
N GLY A 85 -11.12 18.11 0.14
CA GLY A 85 -11.94 18.74 -0.87
C GLY A 85 -11.17 19.18 -2.12
N ASP A 86 -9.85 18.98 -2.17
CA ASP A 86 -9.05 19.29 -3.34
C ASP A 86 -9.40 18.35 -4.50
N VAL A 87 -9.33 18.90 -5.71
CA VAL A 87 -9.43 18.13 -6.95
C VAL A 87 -8.04 17.60 -7.28
N VAL A 88 -7.87 16.30 -7.20
CA VAL A 88 -6.57 15.64 -7.44
C VAL A 88 -6.52 15.16 -8.88
N ALA A 89 -5.47 15.54 -9.60
CA ALA A 89 -5.31 15.17 -11.00
C ALA A 89 -4.86 13.74 -11.16
N VAL A 90 -3.90 13.29 -10.34
CA VAL A 90 -3.35 11.93 -10.41
C VAL A 90 -3.04 11.45 -8.98
N ALA A 91 -3.40 10.21 -8.69
CA ALA A 91 -2.99 9.52 -7.47
C ALA A 91 -2.99 8.02 -7.76
N ASP A 92 -1.86 7.50 -8.21
CA ASP A 92 -1.75 6.08 -8.57
C ASP A 92 -0.32 5.56 -8.39
N THR A 93 -0.16 4.24 -8.54
CA THR A 93 1.12 3.56 -8.32
C THR A 93 2.07 3.64 -9.50
N THR A 94 1.62 4.20 -10.61
CA THR A 94 2.45 4.35 -11.82
C THR A 94 3.05 5.74 -11.90
N SER A 95 2.25 6.75 -11.64
CA SER A 95 2.65 8.16 -11.81
C SER A 95 2.95 8.86 -10.49
N GLY A 96 2.36 8.39 -9.39
CA GLY A 96 2.46 9.07 -8.11
C GLY A 96 1.29 10.00 -7.88
N PHE A 97 1.58 11.21 -7.39
CA PHE A 97 0.56 12.16 -7.00
C PHE A 97 0.78 13.52 -7.68
N ILE A 98 -0.29 14.10 -8.18
CA ILE A 98 -0.29 15.45 -8.77
C ILE A 98 -1.57 16.18 -8.36
N CYS A 99 -1.40 17.32 -7.74
CA CYS A 99 -2.48 18.27 -7.49
C CYS A 99 -2.14 19.60 -8.15
N ARG A 100 -3.03 20.10 -9.01
CA ARG A 100 -2.81 21.37 -9.72
C ARG A 100 -3.59 22.48 -9.05
N ASN A 101 -2.93 23.59 -8.78
CA ASN A 101 -3.58 24.77 -8.20
C ASN A 101 -4.69 25.30 -9.09
N SER A 102 -4.51 25.23 -10.41
CA SER A 102 -5.49 25.69 -11.36
C SER A 102 -6.81 24.91 -11.34
N ASP A 103 -6.80 23.69 -10.79
CA ASP A 103 -8.00 22.86 -10.67
C ASP A 103 -8.81 23.18 -9.41
N GLN A 104 -8.28 24.01 -8.52
CA GLN A 104 -8.90 24.28 -7.22
C GLN A 104 -9.71 25.58 -7.24
N ASN A 105 -10.88 25.57 -6.61
CA ASN A 105 -11.67 26.78 -6.42
C ASN A 105 -10.94 27.84 -5.61
N THR A 106 -10.11 27.37 -4.67
CA THR A 106 -9.30 28.25 -3.82
C THR A 106 -8.04 28.75 -4.52
N GLY A 107 -7.70 28.18 -5.67
CA GLY A 107 -6.48 28.49 -6.40
C GLY A 107 -5.23 27.83 -5.86
N MET A 108 -5.34 26.99 -4.83
CA MET A 108 -4.19 26.34 -4.24
C MET A 108 -4.56 24.98 -3.66
N CYS A 109 -3.69 23.98 -3.89
CA CYS A 109 -3.78 22.67 -3.26
C CYS A 109 -3.30 22.73 -1.81
N SER A 110 -3.72 21.76 -1.01
CA SER A 110 -3.06 21.48 0.26
C SER A 110 -1.65 20.94 0.00
N ASP A 111 -0.81 20.93 1.04
CA ASP A 111 0.52 20.35 0.97
C ASP A 111 0.43 18.87 1.34
N TYR A 112 0.85 17.99 0.44
CA TYR A 112 0.68 16.54 0.56
C TYR A 112 2.00 15.81 0.76
N ARG A 113 1.89 14.63 1.34
CA ARG A 113 2.95 13.64 1.38
C ARG A 113 2.40 12.30 0.89
N VAL A 114 3.29 11.46 0.37
CA VAL A 114 2.91 10.16 -0.19
C VAL A 114 3.80 9.06 0.35
N ARG A 115 3.27 7.85 0.41
CA ARG A 115 4.06 6.65 0.63
C ARG A 115 3.52 5.54 -0.26
N PHE A 116 4.34 4.54 -0.50
CA PHE A 116 4.01 3.44 -1.40
C PHE A 116 4.15 2.12 -0.68
N ARG A 117 3.23 1.22 -0.99
CA ARG A 117 3.29 -0.13 -0.48
C ARG A 117 4.02 -0.99 -1.49
N CYS A 118 5.02 -1.71 -1.04
CA CYS A 118 5.91 -2.49 -1.89
C CYS A 118 5.68 -3.99 -1.71
N PRO A 119 5.94 -4.80 -2.76
CA PRO A 119 5.76 -6.23 -2.68
C PRO A 119 6.84 -6.89 -1.81
N TYR A 120 6.56 -8.13 -1.43
CA TYR A 120 7.38 -8.93 -0.54
C TYR A 120 8.87 -8.95 -0.92
N ASP A 121 9.17 -9.15 -2.20
CA ASP A 121 10.56 -9.28 -2.65
C ASP A 121 11.40 -8.07 -2.29
N TYR A 122 10.84 -6.88 -2.49
CA TYR A 122 11.52 -5.64 -2.13
C TYR A 122 11.71 -5.53 -0.62
N CYS A 123 10.70 -5.88 0.14
CA CYS A 123 10.70 -5.74 1.59
C CYS A 123 11.74 -6.65 2.25
N GLN A 124 11.99 -7.82 1.67
CA GLN A 124 12.99 -8.77 2.17
C GLN A 124 14.42 -8.27 1.96
N ARG A 125 14.68 -7.55 0.89
CA ARG A 125 16.01 -7.03 0.58
C ARG A 125 16.44 -5.91 1.50
N LYS A 126 15.49 -5.28 2.18
CA LYS A 126 15.76 -4.17 3.08
C LYS A 126 16.14 -4.60 4.48
N GLY A 127 15.94 -5.85 4.79
CA GLY A 127 16.20 -6.41 6.12
C GLY A 127 17.68 -6.52 6.48
#